data_fae4c47ef698ef6b0ff75e6774318755
#
_entry.id   fae4c47ef698ef6b0ff75e6774318755
#
_cell.length_a   1.000
_cell.length_b   1.000
_cell.length_c   1.000
_cell.angle_alpha   90.00
_cell.angle_beta   90.00
_cell.angle_gamma   90.00
#
_symmetry.space_group_name_H-M   'P 1'
#
loop_
_entity.id
_entity.type
_entity.pdbx_description
1 polymer ?
#
loop_
_entity_poly.entity_id
_entity_poly.type
_entity_poly.pdbx_seq_one_letter_code
_entity_poly.pdbx_strand_id
1 'polypeptide(L)'
;MNRSETVIILAYIVAALAALVAGVLAPFQHPLAVAACADVAATIAVFLFSFAFGNSSFYDAYWSVAPLPMALYWTVQTESPVDRTRQLVVLMLVAVWGARLTFNWARGWQGLHHEDWRYLDLRARSGRAYWLVSFFGLHMFPTITVFLGCLGVYVATALGERPFHDLDVIAAIVTAGAIWIEARADRELHDFRNSAPQPGAILADGLWAWSRHPNYFGETSFWWGLWLFGVAAVPQSWWWTLPGPLVITVMFRFASLPLMEERSHARRPGYAEHARRTSLIIPWPPRARP
;
A
#
# COMPACT_ATOMS: atom_id res chain seq x y z
N MET A 1 7.42 10.44 -24.53
CA MET A 1 7.24 9.16 -23.79
C MET A 1 8.29 8.18 -24.30
N ASN A 2 9.12 7.65 -23.43
CA ASN A 2 10.14 6.67 -23.84
C ASN A 2 9.52 5.25 -23.91
N ARG A 3 10.27 4.28 -24.50
CA ARG A 3 9.79 2.91 -24.65
C ARG A 3 9.37 2.26 -23.32
N SER A 4 10.08 2.53 -22.22
CA SER A 4 9.77 1.98 -20.90
C SER A 4 8.44 2.52 -20.35
N GLU A 5 8.20 3.82 -20.50
CA GLU A 5 6.94 4.46 -20.11
C GLU A 5 5.76 3.91 -20.92
N THR A 6 5.93 3.71 -22.23
CA THR A 6 4.88 3.14 -23.08
C THR A 6 4.51 1.73 -22.62
N VAL A 7 5.51 0.89 -22.31
CA VAL A 7 5.28 -0.50 -21.89
C VAL A 7 4.58 -0.56 -20.54
N ILE A 8 4.97 0.26 -19.56
CA ILE A 8 4.32 0.25 -18.24
C ILE A 8 2.86 0.73 -18.33
N ILE A 9 2.59 1.78 -19.11
CA ILE A 9 1.23 2.26 -19.35
C ILE A 9 0.39 1.18 -20.03
N LEU A 10 0.93 0.51 -21.05
CA LEU A 10 0.25 -0.60 -21.72
C LEU A 10 -0.06 -1.75 -20.75
N ALA A 11 0.87 -2.10 -19.86
CA ALA A 11 0.64 -3.13 -18.84
C ALA A 11 -0.57 -2.80 -17.95
N TYR A 12 -0.68 -1.55 -17.51
CA TYR A 12 -1.80 -1.12 -16.66
C TYR A 12 -3.12 -0.98 -17.45
N ILE A 13 -3.08 -0.59 -18.72
CA ILE A 13 -4.27 -0.62 -19.58
C ILE A 13 -4.75 -2.06 -19.77
N VAL A 14 -3.85 -3.00 -20.06
CA VAL A 14 -4.20 -4.43 -20.22
C VAL A 14 -4.72 -5.00 -18.88
N ALA A 15 -4.12 -4.64 -17.76
CA ALA A 15 -4.59 -5.05 -16.44
C ALA A 15 -6.01 -4.51 -16.14
N ALA A 16 -6.29 -3.25 -16.48
CA ALA A 16 -7.62 -2.66 -16.33
C ALA A 16 -8.67 -3.33 -17.22
N LEU A 17 -8.31 -3.66 -18.47
CA LEU A 17 -9.18 -4.41 -19.38
C LEU A 17 -9.42 -5.84 -18.87
N ALA A 18 -8.39 -6.51 -18.37
CA ALA A 18 -8.53 -7.85 -17.78
C ALA A 18 -9.45 -7.82 -16.55
N ALA A 19 -9.31 -6.81 -15.67
CA ALA A 19 -10.21 -6.60 -14.54
C ALA A 19 -11.66 -6.40 -14.98
N LEU A 20 -11.88 -5.54 -15.97
CA LEU A 20 -13.22 -5.26 -16.50
C LEU A 20 -13.86 -6.52 -17.08
N VAL A 21 -13.14 -7.25 -17.93
CA VAL A 21 -13.63 -8.49 -18.54
C VAL A 21 -13.94 -9.54 -17.47
N ALA A 22 -13.02 -9.75 -16.52
CA ALA A 22 -13.21 -10.70 -15.44
C ALA A 22 -14.38 -10.31 -14.53
N GLY A 23 -14.56 -9.03 -14.24
CA GLY A 23 -15.67 -8.53 -13.45
C GLY A 23 -17.03 -8.73 -14.15
N VAL A 24 -17.11 -8.47 -15.47
CA VAL A 24 -18.33 -8.68 -16.27
C VAL A 24 -18.67 -10.17 -16.42
N LEU A 25 -17.67 -11.02 -16.57
CA LEU A 25 -17.85 -12.47 -16.75
C LEU A 25 -17.85 -13.25 -15.44
N ALA A 26 -17.69 -12.58 -14.30
CA ALA A 26 -17.67 -13.24 -12.99
C ALA A 26 -18.96 -14.04 -12.76
N PRO A 27 -18.88 -15.32 -12.36
CA PRO A 27 -20.07 -16.15 -12.11
C PRO A 27 -20.76 -15.81 -10.77
N PHE A 28 -20.33 -14.72 -10.13
CA PHE A 28 -20.80 -14.27 -8.83
C PHE A 28 -21.64 -13.00 -8.97
N GLN A 29 -22.61 -12.84 -8.07
CA GLN A 29 -23.40 -11.60 -7.98
C GLN A 29 -22.92 -10.72 -6.81
N HIS A 30 -22.25 -11.30 -5.82
CA HIS A 30 -21.79 -10.55 -4.65
C HIS A 30 -20.65 -9.59 -5.00
N PRO A 31 -20.76 -8.26 -4.70
CA PRO A 31 -19.80 -7.25 -5.15
C PRO A 31 -18.35 -7.50 -4.71
N LEU A 32 -18.13 -8.09 -3.52
CA LEU A 32 -16.78 -8.48 -3.10
C LEU A 32 -16.19 -9.58 -3.98
N ALA A 33 -16.99 -10.59 -4.36
CA ALA A 33 -16.50 -11.69 -5.19
C ALA A 33 -16.18 -11.22 -6.61
N VAL A 34 -17.01 -10.34 -7.17
CA VAL A 34 -16.76 -9.71 -8.48
C VAL A 34 -15.45 -8.89 -8.44
N ALA A 35 -15.29 -8.03 -7.43
CA ALA A 35 -14.08 -7.24 -7.26
C ALA A 35 -12.83 -8.11 -7.06
N ALA A 36 -12.93 -9.21 -6.29
CA ALA A 36 -11.83 -10.16 -6.11
C ALA A 36 -11.43 -10.83 -7.44
N CYS A 37 -12.38 -11.27 -8.26
CA CYS A 37 -12.10 -11.81 -9.59
C CYS A 37 -11.41 -10.79 -10.49
N ALA A 38 -11.89 -9.55 -10.49
CA ALA A 38 -11.31 -8.47 -11.27
C ALA A 38 -9.87 -8.15 -10.83
N ASP A 39 -9.62 -8.06 -9.54
CA ASP A 39 -8.31 -7.75 -8.96
C ASP A 39 -7.28 -8.87 -9.22
N VAL A 40 -7.71 -10.14 -9.08
CA VAL A 40 -6.88 -11.30 -9.43
C VAL A 40 -6.54 -11.30 -10.93
N ALA A 41 -7.49 -11.04 -11.80
CA ALA A 41 -7.26 -11.00 -13.25
C ALA A 41 -6.29 -9.89 -13.64
N ALA A 42 -6.43 -8.69 -13.05
CA ALA A 42 -5.49 -7.59 -13.24
C ALA A 42 -4.09 -7.94 -12.72
N THR A 43 -4.00 -8.57 -11.55
CA THR A 43 -2.73 -9.04 -10.97
C THR A 43 -2.03 -10.04 -11.88
N ILE A 44 -2.77 -10.99 -12.46
CA ILE A 44 -2.22 -11.94 -13.44
C ILE A 44 -1.70 -11.20 -14.68
N ALA A 45 -2.44 -10.22 -15.19
CA ALA A 45 -2.00 -9.43 -16.33
C ALA A 45 -0.69 -8.68 -16.02
N VAL A 46 -0.58 -8.00 -14.86
CA VAL A 46 0.67 -7.35 -14.43
C VAL A 46 1.81 -8.36 -14.28
N PHE A 47 1.53 -9.53 -13.70
CA PHE A 47 2.53 -10.59 -13.57
C PHE A 47 3.04 -11.08 -14.94
N LEU A 48 2.17 -11.23 -15.93
CA LEU A 48 2.58 -11.64 -17.28
C LEU A 48 3.53 -10.61 -17.92
N PHE A 49 3.31 -9.31 -17.70
CA PHE A 49 4.26 -8.27 -18.10
C PHE A 49 5.56 -8.37 -17.30
N SER A 50 5.51 -8.59 -16.00
CA SER A 50 6.69 -8.81 -15.16
C SER A 50 7.52 -9.97 -15.66
N PHE A 51 6.88 -11.08 -16.03
CA PHE A 51 7.52 -12.27 -16.56
C PHE A 51 8.13 -12.02 -17.95
N ALA A 52 7.36 -11.42 -18.87
CA ALA A 52 7.79 -11.17 -20.24
C ALA A 52 8.96 -10.18 -20.34
N PHE A 53 9.04 -9.20 -19.45
CA PHE A 53 10.12 -8.21 -19.41
C PHE A 53 11.21 -8.51 -18.37
N GLY A 54 11.10 -9.63 -17.66
CA GLY A 54 12.09 -10.04 -16.67
C GLY A 54 12.20 -9.09 -15.45
N ASN A 55 11.14 -8.35 -15.10
CA ASN A 55 11.18 -7.31 -14.09
C ASN A 55 9.90 -7.30 -13.23
N SER A 56 10.01 -7.65 -11.95
CA SER A 56 8.85 -7.69 -11.03
C SER A 56 8.38 -6.30 -10.58
N SER A 57 9.14 -5.22 -10.85
CA SER A 57 8.74 -3.85 -10.50
C SER A 57 7.55 -3.30 -11.29
N PHE A 58 7.01 -4.05 -12.26
CA PHE A 58 5.69 -3.75 -12.83
C PHE A 58 4.58 -3.72 -11.79
N TYR A 59 4.73 -4.45 -10.70
CA TYR A 59 3.73 -4.51 -9.62
C TYR A 59 3.84 -3.35 -8.63
N ASP A 60 4.96 -2.63 -8.59
CA ASP A 60 5.25 -1.65 -7.53
C ASP A 60 4.22 -0.53 -7.38
N ALA A 61 3.57 -0.09 -8.45
CA ALA A 61 2.48 0.89 -8.38
C ALA A 61 1.09 0.23 -8.30
N TYR A 62 0.96 -1.06 -8.61
CA TYR A 62 -0.34 -1.71 -8.74
C TYR A 62 -1.16 -1.65 -7.45
N TRP A 63 -0.55 -1.96 -6.33
CA TRP A 63 -1.22 -2.00 -5.03
C TRP A 63 -1.77 -0.65 -4.55
N SER A 64 -1.24 0.48 -5.06
CA SER A 64 -1.77 1.82 -4.79
C SER A 64 -2.82 2.28 -5.80
N VAL A 65 -2.87 1.65 -6.98
CA VAL A 65 -3.85 1.95 -8.04
C VAL A 65 -5.15 1.15 -7.84
N ALA A 66 -5.08 -0.12 -7.48
CA ALA A 66 -6.21 -1.04 -7.39
C ALA A 66 -7.34 -0.63 -6.40
N PRO A 67 -7.06 -0.05 -5.20
CA PRO A 67 -8.10 0.29 -4.24
C PRO A 67 -9.13 1.31 -4.74
N LEU A 68 -8.73 2.30 -5.55
CA LEU A 68 -9.65 3.33 -6.03
C LEU A 68 -10.72 2.80 -7.00
N PRO A 69 -10.40 2.03 -8.05
CA PRO A 69 -11.41 1.37 -8.89
C PRO A 69 -12.36 0.46 -8.11
N MET A 70 -11.86 -0.31 -7.14
CA MET A 70 -12.70 -1.14 -6.27
C MET A 70 -13.66 -0.29 -5.44
N ALA A 71 -13.18 0.78 -4.81
CA ALA A 71 -14.00 1.69 -4.03
C ALA A 71 -15.08 2.37 -4.89
N LEU A 72 -14.75 2.81 -6.11
CA LEU A 72 -15.71 3.37 -7.07
C LEU A 72 -16.76 2.34 -7.49
N TYR A 73 -16.35 1.10 -7.78
CA TYR A 73 -17.26 0.02 -8.12
C TYR A 73 -18.25 -0.23 -6.97
N TRP A 74 -17.79 -0.37 -5.75
CA TRP A 74 -18.66 -0.61 -4.58
C TRP A 74 -19.61 0.56 -4.29
N THR A 75 -19.17 1.81 -4.58
CA THR A 75 -20.04 2.98 -4.40
C THR A 75 -21.29 2.95 -5.28
N VAL A 76 -21.25 2.29 -6.44
CA VAL A 76 -22.39 2.13 -7.33
C VAL A 76 -23.15 0.82 -7.11
N GLN A 77 -22.59 -0.12 -6.35
CA GLN A 77 -23.21 -1.41 -5.98
C GLN A 77 -23.83 -1.36 -4.57
N THR A 78 -24.52 -0.27 -4.25
CA THR A 78 -25.13 -0.10 -2.93
C THR A 78 -26.41 -0.95 -2.79
N GLU A 79 -26.43 -1.79 -1.76
CA GLU A 79 -27.60 -2.63 -1.42
C GLU A 79 -28.60 -1.92 -0.49
N SER A 80 -28.18 -0.82 0.14
CA SER A 80 -28.96 -0.04 1.10
C SER A 80 -28.71 1.47 0.95
N PRO A 81 -29.53 2.34 1.56
CA PRO A 81 -29.24 3.78 1.61
C PRO A 81 -27.93 4.03 2.36
N VAL A 82 -26.88 4.38 1.63
CA VAL A 82 -25.56 4.69 2.20
C VAL A 82 -25.40 6.19 2.37
N ASP A 83 -24.74 6.62 3.45
CA ASP A 83 -24.42 8.02 3.68
C ASP A 83 -23.44 8.55 2.62
N ARG A 84 -23.89 9.53 1.83
CA ARG A 84 -23.12 10.11 0.72
C ARG A 84 -21.87 10.87 1.20
N THR A 85 -21.91 11.47 2.38
CA THR A 85 -20.78 12.19 2.95
C THR A 85 -19.65 11.20 3.24
N ARG A 86 -19.97 10.06 3.86
CA ARG A 86 -19.00 8.98 4.12
C ARG A 86 -18.40 8.45 2.84
N GLN A 87 -19.24 8.14 1.83
CA GLN A 87 -18.75 7.67 0.52
C GLN A 87 -17.74 8.66 -0.09
N LEU A 88 -18.08 9.94 -0.15
CA LEU A 88 -17.20 10.96 -0.72
C LEU A 88 -15.91 11.12 0.07
N VAL A 89 -15.97 11.14 1.40
CA VAL A 89 -14.77 11.27 2.25
C VAL A 89 -13.83 10.07 2.05
N VAL A 90 -14.37 8.85 2.08
CA VAL A 90 -13.57 7.62 1.88
C VAL A 90 -12.97 7.60 0.49
N LEU A 91 -13.74 7.89 -0.57
CA LEU A 91 -13.24 7.95 -1.95
C LEU A 91 -12.13 8.98 -2.11
N MET A 92 -12.29 10.19 -1.54
CA MET A 92 -11.26 11.22 -1.60
C MET A 92 -9.98 10.80 -0.89
N LEU A 93 -10.08 10.20 0.30
CA LEU A 93 -8.92 9.75 1.07
C LEU A 93 -8.17 8.63 0.33
N VAL A 94 -8.87 7.64 -0.22
CA VAL A 94 -8.28 6.57 -1.03
C VAL A 94 -7.64 7.15 -2.30
N ALA A 95 -8.30 8.09 -2.98
CA ALA A 95 -7.77 8.73 -4.19
C ALA A 95 -6.50 9.53 -3.89
N VAL A 96 -6.49 10.33 -2.83
CA VAL A 96 -5.31 11.14 -2.43
C VAL A 96 -4.14 10.24 -2.04
N TRP A 97 -4.39 9.20 -1.24
CA TRP A 97 -3.37 8.22 -0.86
C TRP A 97 -2.80 7.49 -2.08
N GLY A 98 -3.66 6.93 -2.92
CA GLY A 98 -3.24 6.17 -4.11
C GLY A 98 -2.50 7.05 -5.14
N ALA A 99 -3.02 8.26 -5.41
CA ALA A 99 -2.37 9.21 -6.31
C ALA A 99 -0.97 9.62 -5.80
N ARG A 100 -0.83 9.87 -4.49
CA ARG A 100 0.45 10.22 -3.87
C ARG A 100 1.48 9.10 -4.01
N LEU A 101 1.11 7.85 -3.66
CA LEU A 101 2.01 6.71 -3.78
C LEU A 101 2.41 6.45 -5.22
N THR A 102 1.44 6.44 -6.13
CA THR A 102 1.69 6.26 -7.57
C THR A 102 2.61 7.37 -8.10
N PHE A 103 2.41 8.62 -7.69
CA PHE A 103 3.29 9.73 -8.06
C PHE A 103 4.71 9.55 -7.51
N ASN A 104 4.87 9.13 -6.25
CA ASN A 104 6.18 8.86 -5.65
C ASN A 104 6.91 7.74 -6.40
N TRP A 105 6.19 6.68 -6.75
CA TRP A 105 6.73 5.61 -7.58
C TRP A 105 7.14 6.13 -8.97
N ALA A 106 6.26 6.85 -9.67
CA ALA A 106 6.53 7.37 -11.01
C ALA A 106 7.74 8.31 -11.04
N ARG A 107 7.89 9.17 -10.01
CA ARG A 107 9.04 10.07 -9.87
C ARG A 107 10.35 9.32 -9.62
N GLY A 108 10.31 8.17 -8.97
CA GLY A 108 11.47 7.30 -8.71
C GLY A 108 11.74 6.29 -9.83
N TRP A 109 10.85 6.18 -10.82
CA TRP A 109 10.95 5.20 -11.89
C TRP A 109 12.16 5.44 -12.80
N GLN A 110 13.05 4.46 -12.91
CA GLN A 110 14.27 4.53 -13.71
C GLN A 110 14.20 3.74 -15.02
N GLY A 111 13.03 3.27 -15.41
CA GLY A 111 12.82 2.46 -16.61
C GLY A 111 12.91 0.96 -16.38
N LEU A 112 12.64 0.18 -17.46
CA LEU A 112 12.55 -1.28 -17.39
C LEU A 112 13.88 -1.99 -17.06
N HIS A 113 15.01 -1.30 -17.18
CA HIS A 113 16.35 -1.84 -16.88
C HIS A 113 16.67 -1.82 -15.37
N HIS A 114 15.85 -1.14 -14.58
CA HIS A 114 16.00 -1.07 -13.13
C HIS A 114 14.91 -1.92 -12.45
N GLU A 115 15.32 -2.81 -11.57
CA GLU A 115 14.43 -3.63 -10.73
C GLU A 115 14.76 -3.36 -9.26
N ASP A 116 13.76 -3.35 -8.37
CA ASP A 116 13.98 -3.15 -6.94
C ASP A 116 14.94 -4.22 -6.38
N TRP A 117 15.86 -3.81 -5.55
CA TRP A 117 16.90 -4.66 -4.98
C TRP A 117 16.33 -5.87 -4.20
N ARG A 118 15.13 -5.74 -3.62
CA ARG A 118 14.46 -6.83 -2.91
C ARG A 118 14.12 -7.98 -3.86
N TYR A 119 13.74 -7.65 -5.09
CA TYR A 119 13.42 -8.63 -6.11
C TYR A 119 14.66 -9.29 -6.68
N LEU A 120 15.74 -8.52 -6.83
CA LEU A 120 17.05 -9.08 -7.22
C LEU A 120 17.59 -10.05 -6.17
N ASP A 121 17.53 -9.71 -4.89
CA ASP A 121 17.89 -10.60 -3.78
C ASP A 121 17.04 -11.85 -3.75
N LEU A 122 15.73 -11.70 -3.91
CA LEU A 122 14.80 -12.83 -3.96
C LEU A 122 15.09 -13.74 -5.14
N ARG A 123 15.39 -13.16 -6.30
CA ARG A 123 15.78 -13.90 -7.53
C ARG A 123 17.05 -14.72 -7.29
N ALA A 124 18.06 -14.12 -6.67
CA ALA A 124 19.30 -14.79 -6.34
C ALA A 124 19.10 -15.99 -5.38
N ARG A 125 18.22 -15.82 -4.39
CA ARG A 125 17.91 -16.89 -3.42
C ARG A 125 16.99 -17.99 -3.98
N SER A 126 16.06 -17.65 -4.86
CA SER A 126 15.03 -18.58 -5.38
C SER A 126 15.48 -19.36 -6.62
N GLY A 127 16.49 -18.90 -7.33
CA GLY A 127 17.02 -19.54 -8.53
C GLY A 127 15.92 -19.83 -9.56
N ARG A 128 15.79 -21.09 -9.98
CA ARG A 128 14.80 -21.52 -10.99
C ARG A 128 13.33 -21.36 -10.53
N ALA A 129 13.07 -21.31 -9.23
CA ALA A 129 11.73 -21.13 -8.67
C ALA A 129 11.29 -19.65 -8.62
N TYR A 130 12.15 -18.70 -9.04
CA TYR A 130 11.89 -17.28 -8.88
C TYR A 130 10.50 -16.84 -9.34
N TRP A 131 10.08 -17.22 -10.55
CA TRP A 131 8.80 -16.75 -11.09
C TRP A 131 7.58 -17.31 -10.33
N LEU A 132 7.69 -18.52 -9.78
CA LEU A 132 6.67 -19.06 -8.88
C LEU A 132 6.61 -18.26 -7.58
N VAL A 133 7.78 -17.99 -6.98
CA VAL A 133 7.90 -17.16 -5.77
C VAL A 133 7.46 -15.72 -6.02
N SER A 134 7.81 -15.16 -7.17
CA SER A 134 7.37 -13.81 -7.58
C SER A 134 5.85 -13.74 -7.74
N PHE A 135 5.23 -14.73 -8.40
CA PHE A 135 3.77 -14.76 -8.57
C PHE A 135 3.04 -14.80 -7.23
N PHE A 136 3.37 -15.74 -6.38
CA PHE A 136 2.66 -15.89 -5.10
C PHE A 136 3.09 -14.87 -4.06
N GLY A 137 4.38 -14.54 -3.95
CA GLY A 137 4.94 -13.69 -2.90
C GLY A 137 4.95 -12.20 -3.21
N LEU A 138 5.22 -11.81 -4.47
CA LEU A 138 5.35 -10.40 -4.85
C LEU A 138 4.10 -9.83 -5.53
N HIS A 139 3.26 -10.67 -6.13
CA HIS A 139 2.04 -10.25 -6.81
C HIS A 139 0.78 -10.66 -6.04
N MET A 140 0.51 -11.94 -5.87
CA MET A 140 -0.74 -12.41 -5.26
C MET A 140 -0.85 -12.10 -3.77
N PHE A 141 0.21 -12.28 -3.00
CA PHE A 141 0.16 -12.03 -1.55
C PHE A 141 -0.13 -10.56 -1.23
N PRO A 142 0.53 -9.55 -1.83
CA PRO A 142 0.16 -8.15 -1.60
C PRO A 142 -1.23 -7.81 -2.16
N THR A 143 -1.65 -8.38 -3.31
CA THR A 143 -3.02 -8.22 -3.85
C THR A 143 -4.05 -8.66 -2.83
N ILE A 144 -3.93 -9.88 -2.28
CA ILE A 144 -4.84 -10.38 -1.24
C ILE A 144 -4.80 -9.50 0.00
N THR A 145 -3.61 -9.06 0.42
CA THR A 145 -3.42 -8.21 1.60
C THR A 145 -4.12 -6.86 1.45
N VAL A 146 -3.95 -6.21 0.30
CA VAL A 146 -4.61 -4.94 -0.03
C VAL A 146 -6.12 -5.11 -0.18
N PHE A 147 -6.57 -6.18 -0.85
CA PHE A 147 -7.99 -6.50 -0.95
C PHE A 147 -8.64 -6.65 0.43
N LEU A 148 -7.99 -7.38 1.35
CA LEU A 148 -8.46 -7.48 2.73
C LEU A 148 -8.47 -6.11 3.43
N GLY A 149 -7.47 -5.25 3.20
CA GLY A 149 -7.45 -3.87 3.68
C GLY A 149 -8.63 -3.04 3.18
N CYS A 150 -9.10 -3.29 1.96
CA CYS A 150 -10.25 -2.63 1.35
C CYS A 150 -11.62 -3.12 1.88
N LEU A 151 -11.70 -4.16 2.72
CA LEU A 151 -12.98 -4.62 3.28
C LEU A 151 -13.69 -3.52 4.10
N GLY A 152 -12.94 -2.71 4.83
CA GLY A 152 -13.49 -1.52 5.52
C GLY A 152 -14.08 -0.49 4.55
N VAL A 153 -13.43 -0.31 3.40
CA VAL A 153 -13.92 0.57 2.31
C VAL A 153 -15.24 0.04 1.75
N TYR A 154 -15.32 -1.26 1.46
CA TYR A 154 -16.56 -1.90 0.98
C TYR A 154 -17.71 -1.65 1.94
N VAL A 155 -17.52 -1.90 3.24
CA VAL A 155 -18.55 -1.67 4.25
C VAL A 155 -18.97 -0.21 4.29
N ALA A 156 -18.01 0.71 4.27
CA ALA A 156 -18.26 2.13 4.35
C ALA A 156 -19.01 2.69 3.12
N THR A 157 -18.75 2.11 1.93
CA THR A 157 -19.27 2.65 0.65
C THR A 157 -20.45 1.90 0.08
N ALA A 158 -20.65 0.62 0.42
CA ALA A 158 -21.72 -0.21 -0.13
C ALA A 158 -22.78 -0.65 0.89
N LEU A 159 -22.42 -0.82 2.18
CA LEU A 159 -23.31 -1.38 3.21
C LEU A 159 -23.69 -0.38 4.30
N GLY A 160 -23.16 0.83 4.29
CA GLY A 160 -23.27 1.80 5.37
C GLY A 160 -24.69 2.19 5.75
N GLU A 161 -25.22 1.61 6.84
CA GLU A 161 -26.58 1.82 7.32
C GLU A 161 -26.75 3.07 8.20
N ARG A 162 -25.64 3.54 8.81
CA ARG A 162 -25.66 4.67 9.74
C ARG A 162 -25.37 5.98 9.04
N PRO A 163 -25.99 7.11 9.48
CA PRO A 163 -25.55 8.44 9.06
C PRO A 163 -24.10 8.72 9.47
N PHE A 164 -23.48 9.69 8.80
CA PHE A 164 -22.14 10.20 9.18
C PHE A 164 -22.19 10.75 10.60
N HIS A 165 -21.21 10.37 11.44
CA HIS A 165 -21.18 10.72 12.86
C HIS A 165 -19.73 10.82 13.40
N ASP A 166 -19.57 11.03 14.72
CA ASP A 166 -18.27 11.31 15.36
C ASP A 166 -17.17 10.28 15.06
N LEU A 167 -17.52 8.98 14.96
CA LEU A 167 -16.53 7.96 14.64
C LEU A 167 -16.01 8.11 13.20
N ASP A 168 -16.84 8.58 12.27
CA ASP A 168 -16.38 8.91 10.90
C ASP A 168 -15.41 10.09 10.92
N VAL A 169 -15.65 11.10 11.78
CA VAL A 169 -14.72 12.23 11.95
C VAL A 169 -13.38 11.74 12.48
N ILE A 170 -13.39 10.86 13.49
CA ILE A 170 -12.17 10.24 14.04
C ILE A 170 -11.46 9.44 12.92
N ALA A 171 -12.17 8.61 12.18
CA ALA A 171 -11.64 7.84 11.06
C ALA A 171 -10.99 8.75 10.00
N ALA A 172 -11.65 9.87 9.66
CA ALA A 172 -11.14 10.86 8.71
C ALA A 172 -9.85 11.52 9.22
N ILE A 173 -9.80 11.92 10.50
CA ILE A 173 -8.61 12.51 11.12
C ILE A 173 -7.45 11.50 11.12
N VAL A 174 -7.69 10.26 11.52
CA VAL A 174 -6.67 9.20 11.52
C VAL A 174 -6.14 8.96 10.11
N THR A 175 -7.03 8.79 9.12
CA THR A 175 -6.66 8.49 7.75
C THR A 175 -5.93 9.66 7.08
N ALA A 176 -6.44 10.89 7.23
CA ALA A 176 -5.80 12.08 6.69
C ALA A 176 -4.45 12.37 7.36
N GLY A 177 -4.38 12.19 8.69
CA GLY A 177 -3.14 12.30 9.45
C GLY A 177 -2.10 11.26 9.02
N ALA A 178 -2.53 10.02 8.75
CA ALA A 178 -1.70 8.95 8.22
C ALA A 178 -1.10 9.32 6.85
N ILE A 179 -1.92 9.81 5.92
CA ILE A 179 -1.48 10.29 4.59
C ILE A 179 -0.46 11.43 4.75
N TRP A 180 -0.72 12.37 5.65
CA TRP A 180 0.18 13.50 5.90
C TRP A 180 1.53 13.04 6.46
N ILE A 181 1.54 12.17 7.49
CA ILE A 181 2.76 11.62 8.11
C ILE A 181 3.60 10.92 7.04
N GLU A 182 2.98 10.06 6.24
CA GLU A 182 3.68 9.31 5.20
C GLU A 182 4.23 10.24 4.11
N ALA A 183 3.43 11.21 3.63
CA ALA A 183 3.87 12.18 2.64
C ALA A 183 5.04 13.04 3.16
N ARG A 184 5.01 13.41 4.44
CA ARG A 184 6.09 14.18 5.08
C ARG A 184 7.35 13.33 5.23
N ALA A 185 7.23 12.09 5.70
CA ALA A 185 8.34 11.16 5.84
C ALA A 185 9.02 10.85 4.50
N ASP A 186 8.24 10.59 3.46
CA ASP A 186 8.76 10.34 2.10
C ASP A 186 9.49 11.57 1.54
N ARG A 187 8.97 12.78 1.77
CA ARG A 187 9.62 14.02 1.37
C ARG A 187 10.95 14.21 2.09
N GLU A 188 11.00 14.06 3.41
CA GLU A 188 12.22 14.16 4.20
C GLU A 188 13.29 13.15 3.71
N LEU A 189 12.88 11.92 3.41
CA LEU A 189 13.77 10.89 2.87
C LEU A 189 14.27 11.25 1.46
N HIS A 190 13.40 11.79 0.62
CA HIS A 190 13.76 12.23 -0.73
C HIS A 190 14.76 13.38 -0.68
N ASP A 191 14.49 14.39 0.13
CA ASP A 191 15.36 15.57 0.29
C ASP A 191 16.75 15.17 0.85
N PHE A 192 16.75 14.27 1.84
CA PHE A 192 17.98 13.69 2.38
C PHE A 192 18.80 12.95 1.30
N ARG A 193 18.16 12.13 0.48
CA ARG A 193 18.86 11.43 -0.62
C ARG A 193 19.43 12.39 -1.65
N ASN A 194 18.70 13.46 -1.97
CA ASN A 194 19.12 14.47 -2.95
C ASN A 194 20.21 15.42 -2.42
N SER A 195 20.40 15.51 -1.11
CA SER A 195 21.51 16.28 -0.52
C SER A 195 22.88 15.60 -0.67
N ALA A 196 22.96 14.47 -1.39
CA ALA A 196 24.16 13.68 -1.58
C ALA A 196 24.90 13.39 -0.27
N PRO A 197 24.25 12.74 0.70
CA PRO A 197 24.83 12.51 2.02
C PRO A 197 26.08 11.62 1.93
N GLN A 198 26.98 11.78 2.89
CA GLN A 198 28.17 10.92 3.00
C GLN A 198 27.76 9.45 3.07
N PRO A 199 28.54 8.53 2.48
CA PRO A 199 28.29 7.09 2.60
C PRO A 199 28.11 6.67 4.07
N GLY A 200 27.02 5.97 4.35
CA GLY A 200 26.69 5.54 5.71
C GLY A 200 25.94 6.57 6.57
N ALA A 201 25.62 7.75 6.05
CA ALA A 201 24.82 8.74 6.78
C ALA A 201 23.42 8.20 7.13
N ILE A 202 22.90 8.64 8.27
CA ILE A 202 21.61 8.24 8.81
C ILE A 202 20.71 9.47 8.84
N LEU A 203 19.51 9.39 8.25
CA LEU A 203 18.49 10.41 8.43
C LEU A 203 17.91 10.28 9.84
N ALA A 204 18.14 11.30 10.67
CA ALA A 204 17.74 11.34 12.06
C ALA A 204 17.06 12.68 12.45
N ASP A 205 16.51 13.38 11.45
CA ASP A 205 15.81 14.66 11.61
C ASP A 205 14.31 14.53 11.30
N GLY A 206 13.53 15.52 11.69
CA GLY A 206 12.09 15.54 11.43
C GLY A 206 11.37 14.31 12.00
N LEU A 207 10.53 13.67 11.22
CA LEU A 207 9.82 12.46 11.63
C LEU A 207 10.75 11.26 11.85
N TRP A 208 11.89 11.23 11.15
CA TRP A 208 12.91 10.18 11.29
C TRP A 208 13.73 10.26 12.58
N ALA A 209 13.63 11.37 13.32
CA ALA A 209 14.14 11.46 14.69
C ALA A 209 13.28 10.66 15.69
N TRP A 210 11.98 10.50 15.40
CA TRP A 210 11.00 9.90 16.30
C TRP A 210 10.70 8.44 15.97
N SER A 211 10.85 8.07 14.71
CA SER A 211 10.68 6.70 14.21
C SER A 211 11.70 6.40 13.13
N ARG A 212 12.20 5.17 13.08
CA ARG A 212 13.07 4.71 12.00
C ARG A 212 12.34 4.43 10.69
N HIS A 213 11.01 4.28 10.77
CA HIS A 213 10.13 4.01 9.64
C HIS A 213 8.80 4.76 9.78
N PRO A 214 8.83 6.12 9.79
CA PRO A 214 7.62 6.91 9.99
C PRO A 214 6.63 6.81 8.83
N ASN A 215 7.11 6.52 7.62
CA ASN A 215 6.26 6.23 6.46
C ASN A 215 5.48 4.92 6.63
N TYR A 216 6.09 3.86 7.18
CA TYR A 216 5.36 2.61 7.50
C TYR A 216 4.34 2.81 8.62
N PHE A 217 4.59 3.71 9.56
CA PHE A 217 3.59 4.11 10.55
C PHE A 217 2.40 4.80 9.89
N GLY A 218 2.65 5.73 8.96
CA GLY A 218 1.62 6.39 8.18
C GLY A 218 0.79 5.37 7.39
N GLU A 219 1.45 4.52 6.59
CA GLU A 219 0.80 3.50 5.79
C GLU A 219 -0.06 2.55 6.64
N THR A 220 0.48 2.03 7.74
CA THR A 220 -0.29 1.17 8.65
C THR A 220 -1.51 1.90 9.21
N SER A 221 -1.33 3.14 9.67
CA SER A 221 -2.41 3.95 10.25
C SER A 221 -3.51 4.28 9.23
N PHE A 222 -3.17 4.45 7.96
CA PHE A 222 -4.12 4.63 6.86
C PHE A 222 -5.11 3.46 6.77
N TRP A 223 -4.63 2.22 6.79
CA TRP A 223 -5.48 1.03 6.72
C TRP A 223 -6.35 0.85 7.98
N TRP A 224 -5.83 1.18 9.15
CA TRP A 224 -6.63 1.24 10.38
C TRP A 224 -7.71 2.32 10.31
N GLY A 225 -7.41 3.49 9.74
CA GLY A 225 -8.37 4.56 9.52
C GLY A 225 -9.50 4.14 8.56
N LEU A 226 -9.19 3.45 7.47
CA LEU A 226 -10.20 2.90 6.55
C LEU A 226 -11.08 1.84 7.22
N TRP A 227 -10.51 1.00 8.06
CA TRP A 227 -11.27 0.04 8.86
C TRP A 227 -12.25 0.73 9.82
N LEU A 228 -11.82 1.81 10.47
CA LEU A 228 -12.70 2.61 11.35
C LEU A 228 -13.93 3.15 10.62
N PHE A 229 -13.81 3.59 9.36
CA PHE A 229 -14.97 3.97 8.55
C PHE A 229 -15.95 2.81 8.34
N GLY A 230 -15.46 1.59 8.10
CA GLY A 230 -16.30 0.41 8.02
C GLY A 230 -17.05 0.14 9.33
N VAL A 231 -16.35 0.23 10.47
CA VAL A 231 -16.95 0.08 11.80
C VAL A 231 -17.96 1.20 12.10
N ALA A 232 -17.69 2.44 11.68
CA ALA A 232 -18.61 3.56 11.82
C ALA A 232 -19.89 3.31 11.02
N ALA A 233 -19.76 2.81 9.79
CA ALA A 233 -20.89 2.52 8.89
C ALA A 233 -21.76 1.37 9.39
N VAL A 234 -21.14 0.23 9.75
CA VAL A 234 -21.78 -1.01 10.22
C VAL A 234 -20.94 -1.59 11.36
N PRO A 235 -21.24 -1.29 12.64
CA PRO A 235 -20.43 -1.73 13.77
C PRO A 235 -20.20 -3.24 13.84
N GLN A 236 -21.19 -4.03 13.43
CA GLN A 236 -21.09 -5.49 13.45
C GLN A 236 -20.08 -6.05 12.45
N SER A 237 -19.58 -5.22 11.51
CA SER A 237 -18.56 -5.63 10.54
C SER A 237 -17.13 -5.71 11.13
N TRP A 238 -16.89 -5.18 12.32
CA TRP A 238 -15.56 -5.00 12.90
C TRP A 238 -14.70 -6.28 12.88
N TRP A 239 -15.27 -7.42 13.17
CA TRP A 239 -14.54 -8.68 13.34
C TRP A 239 -14.12 -9.31 12.01
N TRP A 240 -14.96 -9.25 10.95
CA TRP A 240 -14.64 -9.85 9.66
C TRP A 240 -13.84 -8.90 8.73
N THR A 241 -13.85 -7.59 9.02
CA THR A 241 -13.02 -6.60 8.32
C THR A 241 -11.67 -6.37 9.00
N LEU A 242 -11.54 -6.73 10.29
CA LEU A 242 -10.30 -6.60 11.08
C LEU A 242 -9.08 -7.34 10.48
N PRO A 243 -9.21 -8.50 9.80
CA PRO A 243 -8.07 -9.16 9.16
C PRO A 243 -7.28 -8.24 8.21
N GLY A 244 -7.92 -7.28 7.54
CA GLY A 244 -7.27 -6.36 6.62
C GLY A 244 -6.12 -5.56 7.26
N PRO A 245 -6.41 -4.61 8.17
CA PRO A 245 -5.36 -3.83 8.83
C PRO A 245 -4.40 -4.69 9.65
N LEU A 246 -4.85 -5.83 10.21
CA LEU A 246 -3.98 -6.74 10.94
C LEU A 246 -2.94 -7.40 10.04
N VAL A 247 -3.33 -7.97 8.90
CA VAL A 247 -2.38 -8.62 7.97
C VAL A 247 -1.37 -7.62 7.46
N ILE A 248 -1.79 -6.39 7.12
CA ILE A 248 -0.88 -5.32 6.69
C ILE A 248 0.12 -4.97 7.81
N THR A 249 -0.37 -4.82 9.04
CA THR A 249 0.47 -4.53 10.22
C THR A 249 1.49 -5.65 10.46
N VAL A 250 1.05 -6.91 10.40
CA VAL A 250 1.90 -8.10 10.59
C VAL A 250 2.91 -8.21 9.44
N MET A 251 2.48 -8.01 8.20
CA MET A 251 3.36 -8.03 7.03
C MET A 251 4.49 -6.99 7.16
N PHE A 252 4.15 -5.74 7.50
CA PHE A 252 5.19 -4.72 7.69
C PHE A 252 6.10 -5.05 8.86
N ARG A 253 5.54 -5.43 10.01
CA ARG A 253 6.31 -5.69 11.23
C ARG A 253 7.28 -6.88 11.09
N PHE A 254 6.86 -7.94 10.41
CA PHE A 254 7.60 -9.22 10.40
C PHE A 254 8.23 -9.58 9.05
N ALA A 255 7.83 -8.94 7.94
CA ALA A 255 8.44 -9.16 6.63
C ALA A 255 9.21 -7.93 6.14
N SER A 256 8.57 -6.77 5.99
CA SER A 256 9.20 -5.62 5.34
C SER A 256 10.27 -4.95 6.22
N LEU A 257 9.95 -4.66 7.48
CA LEU A 257 10.85 -3.93 8.36
C LEU A 257 12.13 -4.71 8.71
N PRO A 258 12.12 -6.02 9.00
CA PRO A 258 13.36 -6.76 9.22
C PRO A 258 14.33 -6.66 8.06
N LEU A 259 13.86 -6.74 6.82
CA LEU A 259 14.70 -6.57 5.62
C LEU A 259 15.32 -5.17 5.54
N MET A 260 14.54 -4.11 5.87
CA MET A 260 15.03 -2.74 5.88
C MET A 260 16.06 -2.49 6.99
N GLU A 261 15.81 -3.05 8.18
CA GLU A 261 16.72 -2.97 9.32
C GLU A 261 18.04 -3.69 9.04
N GLU A 262 17.98 -4.94 8.56
CA GLU A 262 19.17 -5.72 8.18
C GLU A 262 20.04 -4.95 7.17
N ARG A 263 19.43 -4.41 6.12
CA ARG A 263 20.12 -3.62 5.12
C ARG A 263 20.72 -2.34 5.71
N SER A 264 20.02 -1.68 6.63
CA SER A 264 20.50 -0.46 7.28
C SER A 264 21.69 -0.76 8.19
N HIS A 265 21.63 -1.83 8.95
CA HIS A 265 22.75 -2.31 9.77
C HIS A 265 23.99 -2.67 8.93
N ALA A 266 23.79 -3.32 7.78
CA ALA A 266 24.89 -3.73 6.90
C ALA A 266 25.57 -2.53 6.20
N ARG A 267 24.84 -1.44 5.95
CA ARG A 267 25.31 -0.33 5.11
C ARG A 267 25.69 0.94 5.88
N ARG A 268 25.30 1.08 7.15
CA ARG A 268 25.45 2.32 7.91
C ARG A 268 26.18 2.07 9.22
N PRO A 269 27.49 2.39 9.28
CA PRO A 269 28.20 2.41 10.55
C PRO A 269 27.48 3.34 11.54
N GLY A 270 27.28 2.91 12.79
CA GLY A 270 26.52 3.68 13.78
C GLY A 270 24.99 3.46 13.78
N TYR A 271 24.44 2.71 12.81
CA TYR A 271 22.99 2.44 12.80
C TYR A 271 22.51 1.70 14.06
N ALA A 272 23.33 0.84 14.65
CA ALA A 272 23.02 0.15 15.90
C ALA A 272 22.76 1.13 17.06
N GLU A 273 23.52 2.23 17.13
CA GLU A 273 23.33 3.30 18.13
C GLU A 273 21.99 4.04 17.88
N HIS A 274 21.74 4.43 16.64
CA HIS A 274 20.48 5.06 16.24
C HIS A 274 19.28 4.14 16.55
N ALA A 275 19.37 2.83 16.28
CA ALA A 275 18.32 1.85 16.53
C ALA A 275 18.03 1.65 18.04
N ARG A 276 19.01 1.80 18.94
CA ARG A 276 18.78 1.75 20.38
C ARG A 276 17.99 2.96 20.90
N ARG A 277 18.08 4.08 20.23
CA ARG A 277 17.50 5.36 20.70
C ARG A 277 16.16 5.68 20.04
N THR A 278 15.96 5.28 18.81
CA THR A 278 14.80 5.66 17.99
C THR A 278 13.84 4.49 17.83
N SER A 279 12.56 4.74 18.03
CA SER A 279 11.48 3.75 17.89
C SER A 279 11.49 3.12 16.50
N LEU A 280 11.07 1.86 16.39
CA LEU A 280 11.02 1.16 15.11
C LEU A 280 9.94 1.72 14.17
N ILE A 281 8.68 1.82 14.66
CA ILE A 281 7.52 2.22 13.84
C ILE A 281 6.79 3.41 14.49
N ILE A 282 6.28 3.22 15.71
CA ILE A 282 5.44 4.22 16.37
C ILE A 282 6.32 5.41 16.72
N PRO A 283 6.02 6.63 16.23
CA PRO A 283 6.78 7.82 16.58
C PRO A 283 6.79 8.05 18.10
N TRP A 284 7.99 8.05 18.67
CA TRP A 284 8.20 8.26 20.10
C TRP A 284 9.45 9.13 20.33
N PRO A 285 9.46 10.02 21.32
CA PRO A 285 10.66 10.81 21.62
C PRO A 285 11.89 9.94 21.75
N PRO A 286 13.01 10.31 21.10
CA PRO A 286 14.24 9.52 21.16
C PRO A 286 14.78 9.43 22.59
N ARG A 287 15.30 8.28 22.97
CA ARG A 287 15.92 8.08 24.28
C ARG A 287 17.19 8.94 24.40
N ALA A 288 17.41 9.52 25.57
CA ALA A 288 18.63 10.26 25.87
C ALA A 288 19.88 9.40 25.64
N ARG A 289 21.02 10.04 25.36
CA ARG A 289 22.31 9.33 25.38
C ARG A 289 22.59 8.86 26.81
N PRO A 290 23.04 7.59 26.97
CA PRO A 290 23.49 7.11 28.27
C PRO A 290 24.69 7.90 28.77
#